data_bfb7f5c688035f5ad35a92d4314945b7
#
_entry.id   bfb7f5c688035f5ad35a92d4314945b7
#
_cell.length_a   1.000
_cell.length_b   1.000
_cell.length_c   1.000
_cell.angle_alpha   90.00
_cell.angle_beta   90.00
_cell.angle_gamma   90.00
#
_symmetry.space_group_name_H-M   'P 1'
#
loop_
_entity.id
_entity.type
_entity.pdbx_description
1 polymer ?
#
loop_
_entity_poly.entity_id
_entity_poly.type
_entity_poly.pdbx_seq_one_letter_code
_entity_poly.pdbx_strand_id
1 'polypeptide(L)'
;MNEAGVLWWTTGLTVVAIIAAPITALWVQRKGDDDRAAKARKEAIFRTLWTNRARPAYLARVDALNMIDVEFFGEQKIIDAWADLFAHFKTDYKADGISETEQNRRQIEKYATLLFEISQLLGYKIGKTHIRDDIYRPEIHNEFDEVELQTRRLTRDTLVALNAMDALPVRFMPPLENQNDTTVPAKIALPPPQ
;
A
#
# COMPACT_ATOMS: atom_id res chain seq x y z
N MET A 1 40.05 0.30 -60.21
CA MET A 1 39.35 -0.62 -59.27
C MET A 1 38.66 -1.64 -60.11
N ASN A 2 38.99 -2.94 -60.00
CA ASN A 2 38.39 -3.96 -60.81
C ASN A 2 36.94 -4.18 -60.40
N GLU A 3 36.05 -4.34 -61.38
CA GLU A 3 34.61 -4.56 -61.17
C GLU A 3 34.33 -5.71 -60.18
N ALA A 4 35.15 -6.75 -60.19
CA ALA A 4 35.08 -7.85 -59.24
C ALA A 4 35.29 -7.42 -57.80
N GLY A 5 36.19 -6.46 -57.52
CA GLY A 5 36.44 -5.96 -56.18
C GLY A 5 35.27 -5.17 -55.61
N VAL A 6 34.59 -4.37 -56.45
CA VAL A 6 33.39 -3.63 -56.06
C VAL A 6 32.26 -4.59 -55.73
N LEU A 7 32.09 -5.67 -56.49
CA LEU A 7 31.05 -6.67 -56.25
C LEU A 7 31.22 -7.38 -54.89
N TRP A 8 32.42 -7.76 -54.51
CA TRP A 8 32.74 -8.41 -53.24
C TRP A 8 32.46 -7.50 -52.06
N TRP A 9 32.81 -6.21 -52.15
CA TRP A 9 32.55 -5.22 -51.10
C TRP A 9 31.04 -4.97 -50.91
N THR A 10 30.27 -4.84 -51.98
CA THR A 10 28.84 -4.61 -51.91
C THR A 10 28.10 -5.83 -51.35
N THR A 11 28.49 -7.04 -51.79
CA THR A 11 27.90 -8.29 -51.26
C THR A 11 28.22 -8.48 -49.77
N GLY A 12 29.47 -8.24 -49.34
CA GLY A 12 29.87 -8.30 -47.95
C GLY A 12 29.12 -7.32 -47.07
N LEU A 13 28.99 -6.06 -47.51
CA LEU A 13 28.23 -5.04 -46.78
C LEU A 13 26.74 -5.40 -46.64
N THR A 14 26.14 -5.97 -47.71
CA THR A 14 24.74 -6.41 -47.71
C THR A 14 24.52 -7.55 -46.70
N VAL A 15 25.40 -8.53 -46.67
CA VAL A 15 25.31 -9.65 -45.71
C VAL A 15 25.44 -9.15 -44.25
N VAL A 16 26.38 -8.25 -43.99
CA VAL A 16 26.54 -7.65 -42.65
C VAL A 16 25.27 -6.87 -42.28
N ALA A 17 24.71 -6.09 -43.19
CA ALA A 17 23.50 -5.32 -42.94
C ALA A 17 22.29 -6.21 -42.63
N ILE A 18 22.12 -7.33 -43.36
CA ILE A 18 21.03 -8.30 -43.16
C ILE A 18 21.12 -8.95 -41.74
N ILE A 19 22.31 -9.21 -41.25
CA ILE A 19 22.50 -9.83 -39.93
C ILE A 19 22.46 -8.77 -38.80
N ALA A 20 23.05 -7.60 -39.03
CA ALA A 20 23.12 -6.56 -38.01
C ALA A 20 21.77 -5.88 -37.72
N ALA A 21 20.92 -5.72 -38.76
CA ALA A 21 19.62 -5.05 -38.62
C ALA A 21 18.68 -5.73 -37.63
N PRO A 22 18.43 -7.06 -37.66
CA PRO A 22 17.57 -7.70 -36.65
C PRO A 22 18.16 -7.70 -35.26
N ILE A 23 19.51 -7.77 -35.10
CA ILE A 23 20.17 -7.74 -33.79
C ILE A 23 20.00 -6.36 -33.14
N THR A 24 20.22 -5.30 -33.92
CA THR A 24 20.04 -3.93 -33.42
C THR A 24 18.57 -3.63 -33.08
N ALA A 25 17.64 -4.09 -33.90
CA ALA A 25 16.22 -3.97 -33.70
C ALA A 25 15.79 -4.65 -32.37
N LEU A 26 16.23 -5.90 -32.13
CA LEU A 26 15.97 -6.63 -30.90
C LEU A 26 16.59 -5.96 -29.66
N TRP A 27 17.79 -5.40 -29.79
CA TRP A 27 18.44 -4.69 -28.69
C TRP A 27 17.70 -3.41 -28.31
N VAL A 28 17.30 -2.61 -29.31
CA VAL A 28 16.49 -1.39 -29.09
C VAL A 28 15.14 -1.74 -28.48
N GLN A 29 14.50 -2.80 -28.96
CA GLN A 29 13.21 -3.26 -28.44
C GLN A 29 13.34 -3.69 -26.96
N ARG A 30 14.32 -4.54 -26.62
CA ARG A 30 14.56 -4.99 -25.23
C ARG A 30 14.81 -3.82 -24.30
N LYS A 31 15.67 -2.88 -24.70
CA LYS A 31 15.93 -1.69 -23.87
C LYS A 31 14.65 -0.87 -23.65
N GLY A 32 13.83 -0.68 -24.68
CA GLY A 32 12.56 0.02 -24.56
C GLY A 32 11.56 -0.71 -23.65
N ASP A 33 11.55 -2.03 -23.66
CA ASP A 33 10.67 -2.82 -22.80
C ASP A 33 11.14 -2.79 -21.33
N ASP A 34 12.46 -2.83 -21.08
CA ASP A 34 13.02 -2.71 -19.74
C ASP A 34 12.73 -1.32 -19.13
N ASP A 35 12.86 -0.24 -19.91
CA ASP A 35 12.56 1.12 -19.47
C ASP A 35 11.06 1.28 -19.14
N ARG A 36 10.18 0.70 -19.97
CA ARG A 36 8.73 0.69 -19.73
C ARG A 36 8.37 -0.09 -18.47
N ALA A 37 9.00 -1.27 -18.28
CA ALA A 37 8.78 -2.10 -17.11
C ALA A 37 9.26 -1.39 -15.82
N ALA A 38 10.42 -0.75 -15.85
CA ALA A 38 10.92 0.05 -14.72
C ALA A 38 9.97 1.21 -14.38
N LYS A 39 9.50 1.94 -15.40
CA LYS A 39 8.52 3.01 -15.20
C LYS A 39 7.22 2.49 -14.61
N ALA A 40 6.72 1.35 -15.09
CA ALA A 40 5.49 0.74 -14.58
C ALA A 40 5.61 0.34 -13.09
N ARG A 41 6.76 -0.19 -12.65
CA ARG A 41 7.02 -0.49 -11.23
C ARG A 41 7.02 0.78 -10.36
N LYS A 42 7.73 1.82 -10.78
CA LYS A 42 7.73 3.13 -10.11
C LYS A 42 6.32 3.71 -10.01
N GLU A 43 5.53 3.61 -11.07
CA GLU A 43 4.14 4.07 -11.11
C GLU A 43 3.22 3.24 -10.18
N ALA A 44 3.41 1.92 -10.09
CA ALA A 44 2.68 1.06 -9.18
C ALA A 44 2.93 1.44 -7.70
N ILE A 45 4.18 1.71 -7.33
CA ILE A 45 4.54 2.21 -6.00
C ILE A 45 3.85 3.55 -5.73
N PHE A 46 3.95 4.50 -6.66
CA PHE A 46 3.31 5.80 -6.52
C PHE A 46 1.80 5.67 -6.31
N ARG A 47 1.11 4.86 -7.12
CA ARG A 47 -0.33 4.63 -7.00
C ARG A 47 -0.69 4.02 -5.64
N THR A 48 0.09 3.05 -5.17
CA THR A 48 -0.12 2.43 -3.85
C THR A 48 0.03 3.45 -2.73
N LEU A 49 1.08 4.26 -2.77
CA LEU A 49 1.30 5.34 -1.80
C LEU A 49 0.19 6.39 -1.88
N TRP A 50 -0.21 6.77 -3.09
CA TRP A 50 -1.26 7.77 -3.31
C TRP A 50 -2.62 7.34 -2.76
N THR A 51 -3.05 6.12 -3.06
CA THR A 51 -4.35 5.59 -2.61
C THR A 51 -4.41 5.39 -1.10
N ASN A 52 -3.27 5.07 -0.47
CA ASN A 52 -3.19 4.81 0.96
C ASN A 52 -2.63 6.00 1.77
N ARG A 53 -2.63 7.23 1.21
CA ARG A 53 -2.05 8.39 1.90
C ARG A 53 -2.76 8.76 3.20
N ALA A 54 -4.06 8.42 3.33
CA ALA A 54 -4.86 8.61 4.53
C ALA A 54 -4.71 7.48 5.57
N ARG A 55 -4.01 6.39 5.24
CA ARG A 55 -3.93 5.16 6.06
C ARG A 55 -2.46 4.83 6.38
N PRO A 56 -1.85 5.49 7.37
CA PRO A 56 -0.40 5.38 7.62
C PRO A 56 0.07 3.98 7.98
N ALA A 57 -0.75 3.20 8.67
CA ALA A 57 -0.40 1.84 9.13
C ALA A 57 -0.84 0.73 8.17
N TYR A 58 -1.37 1.08 6.97
CA TYR A 58 -1.82 0.07 6.02
C TYR A 58 -0.63 -0.68 5.41
N LEU A 59 -0.68 -2.02 5.42
CA LEU A 59 0.45 -2.87 5.05
C LEU A 59 0.98 -2.57 3.64
N ALA A 60 0.10 -2.44 2.65
CA ALA A 60 0.51 -2.13 1.28
C ALA A 60 1.26 -0.79 1.16
N ARG A 61 0.95 0.21 2.01
CA ARG A 61 1.72 1.46 2.07
C ARG A 61 3.12 1.22 2.62
N VAL A 62 3.24 0.41 3.68
CA VAL A 62 4.53 0.06 4.28
C VAL A 62 5.40 -0.70 3.28
N ASP A 63 4.83 -1.69 2.60
CA ASP A 63 5.53 -2.44 1.56
C ASP A 63 6.02 -1.54 0.42
N ALA A 64 5.17 -0.63 -0.05
CA ALA A 64 5.54 0.33 -1.09
C ALA A 64 6.65 1.30 -0.63
N LEU A 65 6.65 1.76 0.63
CA LEU A 65 7.71 2.59 1.20
C LEU A 65 9.05 1.83 1.26
N ASN A 66 9.04 0.56 1.63
CA ASN A 66 10.24 -0.28 1.68
C ASN A 66 10.85 -0.56 0.30
N MET A 67 10.08 -0.40 -0.78
CA MET A 67 10.58 -0.57 -2.15
C MET A 67 11.20 0.70 -2.75
N ILE A 68 11.15 1.84 -2.04
CA ILE A 68 11.66 3.12 -2.58
C ILE A 68 13.15 3.06 -2.86
N ASP A 69 13.96 2.57 -1.93
CA ASP A 69 15.40 2.49 -2.08
C ASP A 69 15.83 1.62 -3.28
N VAL A 70 15.00 0.64 -3.63
CA VAL A 70 15.27 -0.30 -4.73
C VAL A 70 14.83 0.28 -6.08
N GLU A 71 13.58 0.71 -6.18
CA GLU A 71 12.99 1.11 -7.46
C GLU A 71 13.32 2.55 -7.86
N PHE A 72 13.68 3.41 -6.89
CA PHE A 72 14.10 4.79 -7.15
C PHE A 72 15.60 5.01 -6.95
N PHE A 73 16.38 3.92 -7.01
CA PHE A 73 17.83 4.03 -6.94
C PHE A 73 18.37 5.01 -8.01
N GLY A 74 19.21 5.96 -7.57
CA GLY A 74 19.76 7.02 -8.45
C GLY A 74 18.89 8.29 -8.55
N GLU A 75 17.67 8.27 -8.02
CA GLU A 75 16.79 9.44 -7.97
C GLU A 75 16.96 10.20 -6.64
N GLN A 76 18.05 10.98 -6.53
CA GLN A 76 18.51 11.53 -5.25
C GLN A 76 17.44 12.28 -4.47
N LYS A 77 16.62 13.10 -5.13
CA LYS A 77 15.55 13.88 -4.45
C LYS A 77 14.52 12.99 -3.76
N ILE A 78 14.20 11.85 -4.36
CA ILE A 78 13.25 10.88 -3.80
C ILE A 78 13.88 10.13 -2.65
N ILE A 79 15.13 9.69 -2.80
CA ILE A 79 15.89 9.01 -1.74
C ILE A 79 16.06 9.94 -0.52
N ASP A 80 16.41 11.22 -0.72
CA ASP A 80 16.54 12.18 0.37
C ASP A 80 15.19 12.44 1.07
N ALA A 81 14.10 12.59 0.32
CA ALA A 81 12.76 12.75 0.88
C ALA A 81 12.31 11.50 1.66
N TRP A 82 12.66 10.32 1.18
CA TRP A 82 12.41 9.07 1.88
C TRP A 82 13.24 8.97 3.17
N ALA A 83 14.53 9.24 3.09
CA ALA A 83 15.42 9.23 4.25
C ALA A 83 14.94 10.19 5.36
N ASP A 84 14.46 11.38 4.98
CA ASP A 84 13.90 12.37 5.91
C ASP A 84 12.59 11.88 6.55
N LEU A 85 11.70 11.25 5.80
CA LEU A 85 10.50 10.62 6.33
C LEU A 85 10.83 9.44 7.24
N PHE A 86 11.78 8.59 6.84
CA PHE A 86 12.20 7.44 7.62
C PHE A 86 12.88 7.83 8.95
N ALA A 87 13.70 8.89 8.93
CA ALA A 87 14.27 9.46 10.14
C ALA A 87 13.17 9.93 11.11
N HIS A 88 12.10 10.54 10.57
CA HIS A 88 10.95 10.93 11.37
C HIS A 88 10.29 9.73 12.07
N PHE A 89 10.15 8.57 11.43
CA PHE A 89 9.57 7.37 12.06
C PHE A 89 10.45 6.80 13.19
N LYS A 90 11.76 7.05 13.16
CA LYS A 90 12.71 6.59 14.18
C LYS A 90 12.85 7.54 15.38
N THR A 91 12.34 8.77 15.27
CA THR A 91 12.50 9.79 16.32
C THR A 91 11.50 9.54 17.43
N ASP A 92 11.98 9.52 18.68
CA ASP A 92 11.12 9.49 19.87
C ASP A 92 10.68 10.91 20.27
N TYR A 93 9.62 11.37 19.64
CA TYR A 93 9.06 12.71 19.89
C TYR A 93 8.50 12.90 21.30
N LYS A 94 8.18 11.81 22.02
CA LYS A 94 7.72 11.90 23.40
C LYS A 94 8.84 12.34 24.34
N ALA A 95 10.06 11.86 24.09
CA ALA A 95 11.24 12.28 24.82
C ALA A 95 11.54 13.78 24.62
N ASP A 96 11.24 14.31 23.42
CA ASP A 96 11.46 15.71 23.06
C ASP A 96 10.31 16.64 23.49
N GLY A 97 9.26 16.12 24.13
CA GLY A 97 8.09 16.90 24.56
C GLY A 97 7.22 17.44 23.41
N ILE A 98 7.34 16.87 22.22
CA ILE A 98 6.57 17.27 21.04
C ILE A 98 5.20 16.60 21.10
N SER A 99 4.13 17.39 20.90
CA SER A 99 2.77 16.87 20.90
C SER A 99 2.51 15.90 19.75
N GLU A 100 1.62 14.95 19.96
CA GLU A 100 1.21 13.96 18.95
C GLU A 100 0.62 14.64 17.70
N THR A 101 -0.10 15.74 17.87
CA THR A 101 -0.65 16.55 16.78
C THR A 101 0.47 17.15 15.91
N GLU A 102 1.52 17.68 16.53
CA GLU A 102 2.66 18.25 15.81
C GLU A 102 3.49 17.15 15.14
N GLN A 103 3.65 15.99 15.77
CA GLN A 103 4.28 14.82 15.17
C GLN A 103 3.53 14.38 13.90
N ASN A 104 2.21 14.24 13.97
CA ASN A 104 1.37 13.88 12.83
C ASN A 104 1.45 14.93 11.71
N ARG A 105 1.45 16.22 12.06
CA ARG A 105 1.59 17.29 11.07
C ARG A 105 2.91 17.19 10.31
N ARG A 106 4.02 16.96 11.01
CA ARG A 106 5.35 16.77 10.40
C ARG A 106 5.41 15.52 9.52
N GLN A 107 4.78 14.44 9.96
CA GLN A 107 4.71 13.20 9.17
C GLN A 107 3.97 13.42 7.85
N ILE A 108 2.82 14.10 7.89
CA ILE A 108 2.01 14.41 6.70
C ILE A 108 2.83 15.28 5.74
N GLU A 109 3.54 16.29 6.24
CA GLU A 109 4.35 17.19 5.42
C GLU A 109 5.50 16.47 4.72
N LYS A 110 6.24 15.62 5.45
CA LYS A 110 7.35 14.83 4.88
C LYS A 110 6.84 13.80 3.87
N TYR A 111 5.71 13.16 4.16
CA TYR A 111 5.07 12.23 3.25
C TYR A 111 4.59 12.92 1.96
N ALA A 112 3.99 14.10 2.09
CA ALA A 112 3.59 14.89 0.94
C ALA A 112 4.80 15.32 0.08
N THR A 113 5.94 15.62 0.72
CA THR A 113 7.19 15.89 0.00
C THR A 113 7.65 14.70 -0.82
N LEU A 114 7.69 13.51 -0.22
CA LEU A 114 8.06 12.28 -0.91
C LEU A 114 7.15 12.01 -2.12
N LEU A 115 5.83 12.07 -1.94
CA LEU A 115 4.87 11.88 -3.03
C LEU A 115 5.01 12.93 -4.12
N PHE A 116 5.32 14.18 -3.73
CA PHE A 116 5.56 15.26 -4.69
C PHE A 116 6.77 14.95 -5.57
N GLU A 117 7.91 14.59 -4.99
CA GLU A 117 9.12 14.25 -5.75
C GLU A 117 8.89 13.07 -6.70
N ILE A 118 8.21 12.01 -6.23
CA ILE A 118 7.85 10.87 -7.09
C ILE A 118 6.92 11.33 -8.23
N SER A 119 5.93 12.17 -7.94
CA SER A 119 4.99 12.67 -8.95
C SER A 119 5.69 13.47 -10.04
N GLN A 120 6.69 14.30 -9.68
CA GLN A 120 7.48 15.07 -10.64
C GLN A 120 8.29 14.15 -11.57
N LEU A 121 8.94 13.10 -11.00
CA LEU A 121 9.68 12.11 -11.80
C LEU A 121 8.78 11.40 -12.81
N LEU A 122 7.57 11.03 -12.40
CA LEU A 122 6.61 10.33 -13.26
C LEU A 122 5.90 11.24 -14.27
N GLY A 123 6.09 12.57 -14.16
CA GLY A 123 5.50 13.56 -15.05
C GLY A 123 4.08 14.01 -14.64
N TYR A 124 3.64 13.68 -13.44
CA TYR A 124 2.37 14.21 -12.90
C TYR A 124 2.56 15.65 -12.42
N LYS A 125 1.68 16.54 -12.88
CA LYS A 125 1.69 17.96 -12.48
C LYS A 125 0.79 18.18 -11.27
N ILE A 126 1.16 17.59 -10.12
CA ILE A 126 0.38 17.66 -8.89
C ILE A 126 1.11 18.56 -7.90
N GLY A 127 0.39 19.54 -7.33
CA GLY A 127 0.95 20.43 -6.31
C GLY A 127 1.08 19.73 -4.94
N LYS A 128 2.10 20.08 -4.16
CA LYS A 128 2.33 19.51 -2.83
C LYS A 128 1.15 19.76 -1.87
N THR A 129 0.52 20.94 -1.95
CA THR A 129 -0.67 21.29 -1.16
C THR A 129 -1.83 20.35 -1.45
N HIS A 130 -2.09 20.06 -2.74
CA HIS A 130 -3.12 19.11 -3.16
C HIS A 130 -2.85 17.69 -2.61
N ILE A 131 -1.59 17.27 -2.61
CA ILE A 131 -1.20 15.97 -2.05
C ILE A 131 -1.50 15.90 -0.54
N ARG A 132 -1.27 17.00 0.17
CA ARG A 132 -1.41 17.09 1.62
C ARG A 132 -2.86 17.23 2.07
N ASP A 133 -3.61 18.14 1.43
CA ASP A 133 -4.88 18.64 1.96
C ASP A 133 -6.10 18.00 1.30
N ASP A 134 -6.02 17.62 0.01
CA ASP A 134 -7.16 17.12 -0.74
C ASP A 134 -7.27 15.57 -0.65
N ILE A 135 -7.44 15.08 0.58
CA ILE A 135 -7.65 13.65 0.84
C ILE A 135 -9.13 13.40 1.06
N TYR A 136 -9.77 12.68 0.13
CA TYR A 136 -11.12 12.18 0.36
C TYR A 136 -11.07 10.94 1.24
N ARG A 137 -11.60 11.05 2.47
CA ARG A 137 -11.75 9.97 3.42
C ARG A 137 -13.13 10.05 4.06
N PRO A 138 -14.10 9.23 3.65
CA PRO A 138 -15.40 9.14 4.31
C PRO A 138 -15.24 8.75 5.78
N GLU A 139 -16.08 9.28 6.66
CA GLU A 139 -16.05 8.97 8.11
C GLU A 139 -16.18 7.47 8.39
N ILE A 140 -17.02 6.79 7.62
CA ILE A 140 -17.23 5.34 7.72
C ILE A 140 -15.91 4.53 7.57
N HIS A 141 -14.92 5.04 6.84
CA HIS A 141 -13.61 4.37 6.72
C HIS A 141 -12.80 4.44 8.02
N ASN A 142 -13.02 5.48 8.83
CA ASN A 142 -12.39 5.58 10.15
C ASN A 142 -12.96 4.52 11.09
N GLU A 143 -14.27 4.32 11.05
CA GLU A 143 -14.97 3.29 11.84
C GLU A 143 -14.52 1.89 11.44
N PHE A 144 -14.39 1.60 10.15
CA PHE A 144 -13.88 0.29 9.68
C PHE A 144 -12.45 0.03 10.11
N ASP A 145 -11.56 1.02 9.98
CA ASP A 145 -10.16 0.87 10.38
C ASP A 145 -10.05 0.66 11.90
N GLU A 146 -10.89 1.34 12.70
CA GLU A 146 -10.93 1.17 14.14
C GLU A 146 -11.49 -0.19 14.56
N VAL A 147 -12.60 -0.63 13.96
CA VAL A 147 -13.18 -1.96 14.19
C VAL A 147 -12.20 -3.06 13.81
N GLU A 148 -11.51 -2.96 12.67
CA GLU A 148 -10.51 -3.93 12.26
C GLU A 148 -9.35 -4.00 13.27
N LEU A 149 -8.85 -2.86 13.74
CA LEU A 149 -7.79 -2.81 14.74
C LEU A 149 -8.22 -3.40 16.07
N GLN A 150 -9.42 -3.06 16.55
CA GLN A 150 -10.01 -3.62 17.77
C GLN A 150 -10.21 -5.13 17.64
N THR A 151 -10.74 -5.61 16.53
CA THR A 151 -10.93 -7.03 16.27
C THR A 151 -9.60 -7.79 16.34
N ARG A 152 -8.55 -7.28 15.72
CA ARG A 152 -7.20 -7.87 15.77
C ARG A 152 -6.64 -7.90 17.20
N ARG A 153 -6.84 -6.84 17.98
CA ARG A 153 -6.43 -6.79 19.40
C ARG A 153 -7.18 -7.81 20.24
N LEU A 154 -8.52 -7.84 20.14
CA LEU A 154 -9.36 -8.80 20.87
C LEU A 154 -9.04 -10.24 20.49
N THR A 155 -8.83 -10.53 19.21
CA THR A 155 -8.43 -11.86 18.75
C THR A 155 -7.10 -12.29 19.38
N ARG A 156 -6.09 -11.42 19.35
CA ARG A 156 -4.79 -11.67 19.98
C ARG A 156 -4.96 -11.92 21.48
N ASP A 157 -5.68 -11.06 22.19
CA ASP A 157 -5.85 -11.14 23.63
C ASP A 157 -6.64 -12.41 24.05
N THR A 158 -7.65 -12.78 23.23
CA THR A 158 -8.38 -14.05 23.41
C THR A 158 -7.46 -15.25 23.21
N LEU A 159 -6.62 -15.26 22.16
CA LEU A 159 -5.67 -16.34 21.91
C LEU A 159 -4.62 -16.45 23.03
N VAL A 160 -4.13 -15.32 23.54
CA VAL A 160 -3.21 -15.29 24.68
C VAL A 160 -3.89 -15.83 25.94
N ALA A 161 -5.14 -15.43 26.22
CA ALA A 161 -5.90 -15.92 27.35
C ALA A 161 -6.18 -17.43 27.25
N LEU A 162 -6.58 -17.91 26.06
CA LEU A 162 -6.79 -19.35 25.82
C LEU A 162 -5.52 -20.17 25.99
N ASN A 163 -4.38 -19.65 25.51
CA ASN A 163 -3.08 -20.32 25.65
C ASN A 163 -2.57 -20.35 27.10
N ALA A 164 -3.02 -19.42 27.94
CA ALA A 164 -2.69 -19.37 29.35
C ALA A 164 -3.61 -20.24 30.25
N MET A 165 -4.65 -20.83 29.69
CA MET A 165 -5.59 -21.70 30.41
C MET A 165 -5.10 -23.14 30.40
N ASP A 166 -4.98 -23.77 31.58
CA ASP A 166 -4.67 -25.20 31.71
C ASP A 166 -5.83 -26.11 31.25
N ALA A 167 -7.07 -25.60 31.30
CA ALA A 167 -8.27 -26.25 30.82
C ALA A 167 -9.34 -25.23 30.36
N LEU A 168 -10.07 -25.58 29.30
CA LEU A 168 -11.20 -24.75 28.86
C LEU A 168 -12.37 -24.98 29.83
N PRO A 169 -13.00 -23.89 30.38
CA PRO A 169 -14.20 -24.03 31.20
C PRO A 169 -15.39 -24.39 30.32
N VAL A 170 -15.62 -25.67 30.12
CA VAL A 170 -16.78 -26.18 29.38
C VAL A 170 -17.96 -26.28 30.35
N ARG A 171 -18.97 -25.48 30.18
CA ARG A 171 -20.24 -25.59 30.93
C ARG A 171 -21.19 -26.44 30.09
N PHE A 172 -21.47 -27.65 30.53
CA PHE A 172 -22.51 -28.46 29.92
C PHE A 172 -23.86 -27.85 30.30
N MET A 173 -24.59 -27.35 29.31
CA MET A 173 -26.04 -27.09 29.52
C MET A 173 -26.75 -28.46 29.59
N PRO A 174 -27.60 -28.69 30.59
CA PRO A 174 -28.48 -29.85 30.56
C PRO A 174 -29.31 -29.81 29.28
N PRO A 175 -29.71 -30.96 28.71
CA PRO A 175 -30.58 -31.00 27.56
C PRO A 175 -31.81 -30.15 27.86
N LEU A 176 -32.24 -29.34 26.91
CA LEU A 176 -33.52 -28.62 27.01
C LEU A 176 -34.61 -29.70 27.23
N GLU A 177 -35.15 -29.75 28.43
CA GLU A 177 -36.30 -30.59 28.75
C GLU A 177 -37.44 -30.15 27.82
N ASN A 178 -37.97 -31.10 27.05
CA ASN A 178 -38.96 -30.83 26.04
C ASN A 178 -40.18 -30.14 26.71
N GLN A 179 -40.25 -28.83 26.61
CA GLN A 179 -41.40 -28.06 27.02
C GLN A 179 -42.57 -28.29 26.03
N ASN A 180 -42.97 -29.55 25.89
CA ASN A 180 -44.22 -29.92 25.25
C ASN A 180 -45.39 -29.95 26.27
N ASP A 181 -45.27 -29.19 27.36
CA ASP A 181 -46.38 -28.95 28.25
C ASP A 181 -47.06 -27.64 27.87
N THR A 182 -47.93 -27.73 26.87
CA THR A 182 -48.83 -26.70 26.43
C THR A 182 -49.93 -26.49 27.48
N THR A 183 -49.61 -25.97 28.62
CA THR A 183 -50.58 -25.25 29.44
C THR A 183 -50.59 -23.79 29.00
N VAL A 184 -51.48 -23.50 28.05
CA VAL A 184 -51.88 -22.16 27.67
C VAL A 184 -52.40 -21.45 28.93
N PRO A 185 -51.74 -20.41 29.46
CA PRO A 185 -52.35 -19.60 30.50
C PRO A 185 -53.50 -18.84 29.93
N ALA A 186 -54.68 -19.13 30.46
CA ALA A 186 -55.92 -18.47 30.12
C ALA A 186 -55.86 -16.94 30.42
N LYS A 187 -56.26 -16.17 29.41
CA LYS A 187 -56.88 -14.86 29.53
C LYS A 187 -56.17 -13.76 30.31
N ILE A 188 -55.41 -12.98 29.58
CA ILE A 188 -55.17 -11.58 29.98
C ILE A 188 -56.45 -10.81 29.66
N ALA A 189 -57.22 -10.44 30.71
CA ALA A 189 -58.32 -9.52 30.62
C ALA A 189 -57.82 -8.11 30.35
N LEU A 190 -58.21 -7.50 29.25
CA LEU A 190 -57.96 -6.11 28.94
C LEU A 190 -58.76 -5.21 29.89
N PRO A 191 -58.20 -4.12 30.42
CA PRO A 191 -58.97 -3.13 31.18
C PRO A 191 -59.93 -2.37 30.26
N PRO A 192 -61.10 -1.89 30.80
CA PRO A 192 -62.10 -1.19 30.01
C PRO A 192 -61.58 0.21 29.60
N PRO A 193 -62.08 0.72 28.45
CA PRO A 193 -61.70 2.05 27.96
C PRO A 193 -62.34 3.14 28.83
N GLN A 194 -61.50 4.16 29.17
CA GLN A 194 -61.96 5.44 29.70
C GLN A 194 -62.15 6.45 28.55
#